data_c9ae520e7c0a885ab27d1332402c7cd4
#
_entry.id   c9ae520e7c0a885ab27d1332402c7cd4
#
_cell.length_a   1.000
_cell.length_b   1.000
_cell.length_c   1.000
_cell.angle_alpha   90.00
_cell.angle_beta   90.00
_cell.angle_gamma   90.00
#
_symmetry.space_group_name_H-M   'P 1'
#
loop_
_entity.id
_entity.type
_entity.pdbx_description
1 polymer ?
#
loop_
_entity_poly.entity_id
_entity_poly.type
_entity_poly.pdbx_seq_one_letter_code
_entity_poly.pdbx_strand_id
1 'polypeptide(L)'
;MVFIEVQLPHGTGIAELPQPSSSVCLIPVNPDDHVLMNGLTSWVQDVILSFEDSAGKPVLLFDEKRVDAIVLELLSRAIPGMRFFPYPSENLAGGNLMPVTDAEQPFLLAGADIASGFAERGFPDDTIVIGLRQLFGITTILWPGSSVFSGALNNKQPLFHIDLYLCPLGRLACAPEFQHILVAELTPETCLQGWSAQAAQLAQALNQTAVWLESAPEGIAFKVIRVPLFVFDSELRHIGSCANAVAENINGCCRVFLPDYTPPNPLPAVEHNLKKAIRSIQQRTEIVLLNAGIQEVLFIDGNYFTLSEREGALHCHSKVIARSA
;
A
#
# COMPACT_ATOMS: atom_id res chain seq x y z
N MET A 1 -13.68 6.26 -6.79
CA MET A 1 -12.25 5.86 -6.73
C MET A 1 -11.75 5.69 -8.15
N VAL A 2 -10.60 6.23 -8.48
CA VAL A 2 -10.00 6.05 -9.81
C VAL A 2 -8.75 5.21 -9.62
N PHE A 3 -8.72 4.04 -10.26
CA PHE A 3 -7.51 3.21 -10.33
C PHE A 3 -6.84 3.42 -11.68
N ILE A 4 -5.54 3.57 -11.69
CA ILE A 4 -4.73 3.39 -12.89
C ILE A 4 -4.11 2.01 -12.77
N GLU A 5 -4.59 1.07 -13.55
CA GLU A 5 -3.92 -0.21 -13.70
C GLU A 5 -2.98 -0.12 -14.89
N VAL A 6 -1.70 -0.25 -14.64
CA VAL A 6 -0.70 -0.39 -15.71
C VAL A 6 -0.56 -1.87 -16.01
N GLN A 7 -1.12 -2.33 -17.11
CA GLN A 7 -0.90 -3.70 -17.58
C GLN A 7 0.56 -3.87 -18.02
N LEU A 8 1.21 -4.87 -17.46
CA LEU A 8 2.53 -5.28 -17.94
C LEU A 8 2.43 -5.92 -19.33
N PRO A 9 3.43 -5.73 -20.23
CA PRO A 9 3.34 -6.08 -21.66
C PRO A 9 3.32 -7.58 -22.00
N HIS A 10 3.06 -8.49 -21.10
CA HIS A 10 3.02 -9.92 -21.34
C HIS A 10 1.69 -10.56 -20.89
N GLY A 11 0.66 -10.35 -21.69
CA GLY A 11 -0.39 -11.36 -21.90
C GLY A 11 -1.27 -11.77 -20.71
N THR A 12 -1.28 -11.05 -19.61
CA THR A 12 -2.27 -11.25 -18.55
C THR A 12 -3.53 -10.48 -18.94
N GLY A 13 -4.55 -11.23 -19.36
CA GLY A 13 -5.86 -10.64 -19.67
C GLY A 13 -6.35 -9.82 -18.49
N ILE A 14 -7.05 -8.72 -18.80
CA ILE A 14 -7.84 -7.97 -17.83
C ILE A 14 -8.78 -8.99 -17.20
N ALA A 15 -8.56 -9.35 -15.92
CA ALA A 15 -9.60 -9.97 -15.15
C ALA A 15 -10.80 -9.00 -15.23
N GLU A 16 -11.99 -9.49 -15.58
CA GLU A 16 -13.20 -8.69 -15.45
C GLU A 16 -13.30 -8.33 -13.96
N LEU A 17 -12.79 -7.15 -13.62
CA LEU A 17 -13.00 -6.60 -12.29
C LEU A 17 -14.51 -6.53 -12.08
N PRO A 18 -15.02 -6.96 -10.93
CA PRO A 18 -16.43 -6.85 -10.63
C PRO A 18 -16.84 -5.40 -10.88
N GLN A 19 -17.97 -5.21 -11.59
CA GLN A 19 -18.45 -3.88 -12.02
C GLN A 19 -18.28 -2.91 -10.85
N PRO A 20 -17.43 -1.89 -10.99
CA PRO A 20 -17.16 -0.99 -9.89
C PRO A 20 -18.48 -0.34 -9.44
N SER A 21 -18.60 -0.12 -8.14
CA SER A 21 -19.64 0.79 -7.63
C SER A 21 -19.51 2.12 -8.40
N SER A 22 -20.56 2.89 -8.51
CA SER A 22 -20.58 4.16 -9.28
C SER A 22 -19.47 5.16 -8.92
N SER A 23 -18.70 4.87 -7.88
CA SER A 23 -17.57 5.66 -7.38
C SER A 23 -16.18 5.22 -7.89
N VAL A 24 -16.07 4.09 -8.60
CA VAL A 24 -14.79 3.61 -9.13
C VAL A 24 -14.76 3.85 -10.64
N CYS A 25 -13.85 4.70 -11.09
CA CYS A 25 -13.55 4.86 -12.51
C CYS A 25 -12.24 4.11 -12.79
N LEU A 26 -12.35 3.00 -13.50
CA LEU A 26 -11.19 2.33 -14.08
C LEU A 26 -10.84 3.08 -15.35
N ILE A 27 -9.62 3.59 -15.44
CA ILE A 27 -9.09 4.11 -16.70
C ILE A 27 -8.38 2.93 -17.37
N PRO A 28 -9.02 2.24 -18.32
CA PRO A 28 -8.36 1.16 -19.02
C PRO A 28 -7.24 1.78 -19.86
N VAL A 29 -6.01 1.36 -19.61
CA VAL A 29 -4.91 1.65 -20.51
C VAL A 29 -4.97 0.61 -21.62
N ASN A 30 -5.24 1.04 -22.85
CA ASN A 30 -5.20 0.14 -24.00
C ASN A 30 -3.77 -0.42 -24.09
N PRO A 31 -3.57 -1.76 -24.10
CA PRO A 31 -2.24 -2.35 -24.25
C PRO A 31 -1.54 -1.96 -25.55
N ASP A 32 -2.29 -1.49 -26.56
CA ASP A 32 -1.75 -0.92 -27.79
C ASP A 32 -1.34 0.56 -27.65
N ASP A 33 -1.62 1.20 -26.51
CA ASP A 33 -1.23 2.58 -26.26
C ASP A 33 0.18 2.63 -25.66
N HIS A 34 1.16 2.39 -26.52
CA HIS A 34 2.58 2.37 -26.16
C HIS A 34 3.06 3.67 -25.51
N VAL A 35 2.35 4.79 -25.70
CA VAL A 35 2.71 6.08 -25.11
C VAL A 35 2.40 6.08 -23.62
N LEU A 36 1.24 5.56 -23.21
CA LEU A 36 0.87 5.43 -21.79
C LEU A 36 1.75 4.41 -21.07
N MET A 37 2.04 3.28 -21.73
CA MET A 37 2.89 2.24 -21.15
C MET A 37 4.34 2.67 -20.97
N ASN A 38 4.84 3.58 -21.83
CA ASN A 38 6.18 4.15 -21.70
C ASN A 38 6.21 5.40 -20.78
N GLY A 39 5.07 6.02 -20.54
CA GLY A 39 4.95 7.25 -19.75
C GLY A 39 4.81 7.04 -18.24
N LEU A 40 4.57 5.79 -17.81
CA LEU A 40 4.50 5.41 -16.40
C LEU A 40 5.38 4.20 -16.12
N THR A 41 6.01 4.18 -14.97
CA THR A 41 6.66 2.98 -14.48
C THR A 41 5.63 1.96 -14.01
N SER A 42 5.99 0.67 -13.95
CA SER A 42 5.15 -0.37 -13.34
C SER A 42 4.87 -0.09 -11.84
N TRP A 43 5.68 0.74 -11.20
CA TRP A 43 5.56 1.15 -9.80
C TRP A 43 4.93 2.54 -9.69
N VAL A 44 3.66 2.65 -10.04
CA VAL A 44 2.92 3.93 -10.07
C VAL A 44 2.93 4.61 -8.70
N GLN A 45 2.86 3.83 -7.63
CA GLN A 45 2.89 4.32 -6.26
C GLN A 45 4.15 5.13 -5.94
N ASP A 46 5.29 4.77 -6.55
CA ASP A 46 6.56 5.44 -6.25
C ASP A 46 6.72 6.79 -6.94
N VAL A 47 5.97 7.03 -7.99
CA VAL A 47 6.12 8.23 -8.82
C VAL A 47 4.93 9.18 -8.81
N ILE A 48 3.81 8.74 -8.23
CA ILE A 48 2.59 9.53 -8.08
C ILE A 48 2.11 9.45 -6.62
N LEU A 49 1.91 10.59 -5.99
CA LEU A 49 1.26 10.74 -4.69
C LEU A 49 -0.03 11.51 -4.85
N SER A 50 -1.12 11.01 -4.32
CA SER A 50 -2.43 11.68 -4.34
C SER A 50 -2.98 11.88 -2.94
N PHE A 51 -3.55 13.03 -2.68
CA PHE A 51 -4.23 13.37 -1.43
C PHE A 51 -5.26 14.47 -1.66
N GLU A 52 -6.05 14.78 -0.66
CA GLU A 52 -6.93 15.94 -0.65
C GLU A 52 -6.32 17.04 0.20
N ASP A 53 -6.34 18.27 -0.30
CA ASP A 53 -5.92 19.43 0.50
C ASP A 53 -6.95 19.78 1.59
N SER A 54 -6.63 20.75 2.42
CA SER A 54 -7.51 21.19 3.51
C SER A 54 -8.88 21.73 3.05
N ALA A 55 -9.05 21.98 1.75
CA ALA A 55 -10.32 22.37 1.14
C ALA A 55 -11.04 21.20 0.45
N GLY A 56 -10.55 19.96 0.62
CA GLY A 56 -11.11 18.75 -0.01
C GLY A 56 -10.87 18.68 -1.52
N LYS A 57 -9.89 19.43 -2.04
CA LYS A 57 -9.57 19.40 -3.47
C LYS A 57 -8.50 18.34 -3.75
N PRO A 58 -8.68 17.54 -4.81
CA PRO A 58 -7.71 16.52 -5.16
C PRO A 58 -6.39 17.16 -5.63
N VAL A 59 -5.30 16.69 -5.04
CA VAL A 59 -3.92 17.08 -5.36
C VAL A 59 -3.16 15.85 -5.79
N LEU A 60 -2.35 15.98 -6.83
CA LEU A 60 -1.46 14.95 -7.30
C LEU A 60 -0.04 15.51 -7.40
N LEU A 61 0.86 14.88 -6.67
CA LEU A 61 2.30 15.09 -6.79
C LEU A 61 2.85 14.05 -7.77
N PHE A 62 3.76 14.45 -8.62
CA PHE A 62 4.33 13.56 -9.64
C PHE A 62 5.82 13.83 -9.86
N ASP A 63 6.55 12.79 -10.21
CA ASP A 63 7.95 12.91 -10.60
C ASP A 63 8.04 13.33 -12.07
N GLU A 64 8.49 14.56 -12.31
CA GLU A 64 8.65 15.13 -13.67
C GLU A 64 9.55 14.31 -14.60
N LYS A 65 10.49 13.54 -14.03
CA LYS A 65 11.41 12.73 -14.82
C LYS A 65 10.84 11.36 -15.22
N ARG A 66 9.78 10.91 -14.53
CA ARG A 66 9.27 9.55 -14.61
C ARG A 66 7.79 9.46 -15.01
N VAL A 67 7.09 10.58 -15.04
CA VAL A 67 5.67 10.67 -15.44
C VAL A 67 5.54 11.55 -16.68
N ASP A 68 5.06 10.99 -17.77
CA ASP A 68 4.86 11.71 -19.02
C ASP A 68 3.68 12.70 -18.93
N ALA A 69 3.81 13.85 -19.60
CA ALA A 69 2.78 14.89 -19.63
C ALA A 69 1.42 14.38 -20.16
N ILE A 70 1.41 13.37 -21.02
CA ILE A 70 0.17 12.78 -21.54
C ILE A 70 -0.63 12.11 -20.43
N VAL A 71 0.05 11.51 -19.44
CA VAL A 71 -0.61 10.91 -18.26
C VAL A 71 -1.31 11.98 -17.44
N LEU A 72 -0.65 13.10 -17.21
CA LEU A 72 -1.21 14.25 -16.48
C LEU A 72 -2.41 14.84 -17.23
N GLU A 73 -2.36 14.91 -18.56
CA GLU A 73 -3.48 15.38 -19.37
C GLU A 73 -4.69 14.44 -19.26
N LEU A 74 -4.48 13.13 -19.32
CA LEU A 74 -5.55 12.14 -19.15
C LEU A 74 -6.18 12.21 -17.76
N LEU A 75 -5.36 12.34 -16.72
CA LEU A 75 -5.83 12.50 -15.34
C LEU A 75 -6.60 13.82 -15.16
N SER A 76 -6.15 14.91 -15.75
CA SER A 76 -6.84 16.19 -15.73
C SER A 76 -8.23 16.12 -16.37
N ARG A 77 -8.37 15.34 -17.46
CA ARG A 77 -9.66 15.10 -18.11
C ARG A 77 -10.57 14.19 -17.27
N ALA A 78 -9.99 13.15 -16.66
CA ALA A 78 -10.75 12.20 -15.85
C ALA A 78 -11.22 12.77 -14.52
N ILE A 79 -10.45 13.70 -13.94
CA ILE A 79 -10.72 14.27 -12.60
C ILE A 79 -10.67 15.80 -12.70
N PRO A 80 -11.80 16.43 -13.03
CA PRO A 80 -11.88 17.89 -13.13
C PRO A 80 -11.50 18.56 -11.79
N GLY A 81 -10.65 19.58 -11.88
CA GLY A 81 -10.21 20.35 -10.71
C GLY A 81 -9.03 19.76 -9.95
N MET A 82 -8.46 18.64 -10.42
CA MET A 82 -7.20 18.13 -9.88
C MET A 82 -6.06 19.12 -10.11
N ARG A 83 -5.25 19.32 -9.08
CA ARG A 83 -4.05 20.14 -9.15
C ARG A 83 -2.82 19.26 -9.18
N PHE A 84 -1.87 19.60 -10.03
CA PHE A 84 -0.65 18.85 -10.27
C PHE A 84 0.56 19.63 -9.78
N PHE A 85 1.43 18.98 -9.01
CA PHE A 85 2.67 19.57 -8.54
C PHE A 85 3.82 18.59 -8.72
N PRO A 86 4.96 19.03 -9.26
CA PRO A 86 6.16 18.21 -9.36
C PRO A 86 6.74 17.94 -7.96
N TYR A 87 7.31 16.77 -7.76
CA TYR A 87 8.05 16.41 -6.56
C TYR A 87 9.23 15.47 -6.88
N PRO A 88 10.30 15.50 -6.09
CA PRO A 88 11.44 14.61 -6.30
C PRO A 88 11.18 13.23 -5.68
N SER A 89 10.75 12.25 -6.49
CA SER A 89 10.42 10.90 -6.01
C SER A 89 11.64 10.11 -5.51
N GLU A 90 12.84 10.49 -5.90
CA GLU A 90 14.09 9.84 -5.47
C GLU A 90 14.25 9.74 -3.94
N ASN A 91 13.52 10.58 -3.20
CA ASN A 91 13.58 10.68 -1.73
C ASN A 91 12.25 10.47 -1.04
N LEU A 92 11.16 10.42 -1.80
CA LEU A 92 9.80 10.38 -1.30
C LEU A 92 9.01 9.31 -2.05
N ALA A 93 9.50 8.06 -2.03
CA ALA A 93 8.77 6.95 -2.63
C ALA A 93 7.36 6.86 -2.01
N GLY A 94 6.34 6.84 -2.86
CA GLY A 94 4.95 6.89 -2.41
C GLY A 94 4.52 5.67 -1.60
N GLY A 95 5.21 4.52 -1.78
CA GLY A 95 5.04 3.34 -0.93
C GLY A 95 5.44 3.57 0.54
N ASN A 96 6.19 4.64 0.81
CA ASN A 96 6.59 5.07 2.15
C ASN A 96 5.78 6.26 2.70
N LEU A 97 4.72 6.70 2.00
CA LEU A 97 3.91 7.85 2.40
C LEU A 97 2.42 7.53 2.26
N MET A 98 1.72 7.43 3.38
CA MET A 98 0.30 7.13 3.43
C MET A 98 -0.44 8.22 4.21
N PRO A 99 -0.98 9.25 3.53
CA PRO A 99 -1.82 10.25 4.17
C PRO A 99 -3.20 9.63 4.51
N VAL A 100 -3.65 9.82 5.74
CA VAL A 100 -4.97 9.43 6.22
C VAL A 100 -5.74 10.71 6.54
N THR A 101 -6.65 11.08 5.64
CA THR A 101 -7.36 12.37 5.67
C THR A 101 -8.79 12.27 6.17
N ASP A 102 -9.36 11.06 6.20
CA ASP A 102 -10.70 10.75 6.72
C ASP A 102 -10.77 10.62 8.24
N ALA A 103 -9.64 10.82 8.93
CA ALA A 103 -9.56 10.84 10.37
C ALA A 103 -10.05 12.17 10.93
N GLU A 104 -10.55 12.16 12.19
CA GLU A 104 -10.89 13.40 12.93
C GLU A 104 -9.67 14.34 13.06
N GLN A 105 -8.50 13.74 13.24
CA GLN A 105 -7.22 14.39 13.14
C GLN A 105 -6.43 13.73 12.01
N PRO A 106 -6.32 14.36 10.84
CA PRO A 106 -5.54 13.83 9.73
C PRO A 106 -4.09 13.57 10.12
N PHE A 107 -3.55 12.45 9.70
CA PHE A 107 -2.17 12.07 9.98
C PHE A 107 -1.50 11.43 8.77
N LEU A 108 -0.17 11.44 8.77
CA LEU A 108 0.68 10.81 7.77
C LEU A 108 1.41 9.62 8.40
N LEU A 109 1.27 8.45 7.84
CA LEU A 109 2.20 7.35 8.07
C LEU A 109 3.39 7.54 7.13
N ALA A 110 4.59 7.65 7.68
CA ALA A 110 5.81 7.86 6.92
C ALA A 110 6.85 6.79 7.24
N GLY A 111 7.44 6.19 6.21
CA GLY A 111 8.48 5.19 6.38
C GLY A 111 9.78 5.78 6.94
N ALA A 112 10.44 5.08 7.85
CA ALA A 112 11.69 5.52 8.45
C ALA A 112 12.82 5.73 7.40
N ASP A 113 12.76 5.01 6.29
CA ASP A 113 13.74 5.14 5.20
C ASP A 113 13.73 6.53 4.53
N ILE A 114 12.58 7.22 4.57
CA ILE A 114 12.51 8.64 4.13
C ILE A 114 13.43 9.49 4.99
N ALA A 115 13.30 9.39 6.30
CA ALA A 115 14.13 10.17 7.22
C ALA A 115 15.61 9.82 7.07
N SER A 116 15.96 8.53 6.94
CA SER A 116 17.34 8.08 6.72
C SER A 116 17.93 8.63 5.42
N GLY A 117 17.19 8.58 4.31
CA GLY A 117 17.65 9.08 3.01
C GLY A 117 17.90 10.60 3.01
N PHE A 118 17.13 11.37 3.76
CA PHE A 118 17.39 12.81 3.93
C PHE A 118 18.55 13.09 4.89
N ALA A 119 18.67 12.34 5.98
CA ALA A 119 19.75 12.47 6.95
C ALA A 119 21.12 12.18 6.30
N GLU A 120 21.22 11.15 5.45
CA GLU A 120 22.43 10.83 4.66
C GLU A 120 22.88 11.99 3.75
N ARG A 121 21.97 12.87 3.37
CA ARG A 121 22.24 14.08 2.57
C ARG A 121 22.48 15.31 3.41
N GLY A 122 22.54 15.17 4.73
CA GLY A 122 22.83 16.25 5.66
C GLY A 122 21.65 17.16 6.00
N PHE A 123 20.39 16.74 5.70
CA PHE A 123 19.21 17.47 6.15
C PHE A 123 18.91 17.13 7.62
N PRO A 124 18.69 18.14 8.48
CA PRO A 124 18.23 17.91 9.85
C PRO A 124 16.84 17.27 9.89
N ASP A 125 16.60 16.41 10.88
CA ASP A 125 15.32 15.70 11.07
C ASP A 125 14.12 16.67 11.11
N ASP A 126 14.26 17.82 11.79
CA ASP A 126 13.22 18.83 11.86
C ASP A 126 12.82 19.38 10.49
N THR A 127 13.79 19.52 9.57
CA THR A 127 13.53 20.02 8.22
C THR A 127 12.65 19.05 7.44
N ILE A 128 12.86 17.73 7.60
CA ILE A 128 12.08 16.68 6.96
C ILE A 128 10.64 16.72 7.47
N VAL A 129 10.48 16.76 8.78
CA VAL A 129 9.16 16.84 9.44
C VAL A 129 8.39 18.08 9.01
N ILE A 130 9.05 19.25 8.99
CA ILE A 130 8.45 20.51 8.53
C ILE A 130 8.05 20.41 7.06
N GLY A 131 8.92 19.88 6.20
CA GLY A 131 8.65 19.71 4.77
C GLY A 131 7.46 18.81 4.50
N LEU A 132 7.37 17.65 5.16
CA LEU A 132 6.23 16.74 5.03
C LEU A 132 4.93 17.37 5.55
N ARG A 133 4.96 18.07 6.68
CA ARG A 133 3.79 18.80 7.20
C ARG A 133 3.30 19.86 6.22
N GLN A 134 4.20 20.62 5.62
CA GLN A 134 3.85 21.63 4.63
C GLN A 134 3.29 21.02 3.35
N LEU A 135 3.92 19.92 2.87
CA LEU A 135 3.53 19.24 1.64
C LEU A 135 2.11 18.68 1.71
N PHE A 136 1.78 18.00 2.81
CA PHE A 136 0.49 17.33 2.99
C PHE A 136 -0.55 18.17 3.72
N GLY A 137 -0.17 19.30 4.32
CA GLY A 137 -1.06 20.08 5.19
C GLY A 137 -1.46 19.34 6.47
N ILE A 138 -0.68 18.34 6.89
CA ILE A 138 -0.92 17.46 8.02
C ILE A 138 0.08 17.78 9.13
N THR A 139 -0.40 17.90 10.37
CA THR A 139 0.45 18.21 11.53
C THR A 139 1.05 16.99 12.20
N THR A 140 0.34 15.86 12.19
CA THR A 140 0.75 14.63 12.87
C THR A 140 1.41 13.66 11.89
N ILE A 141 2.65 13.30 12.15
CA ILE A 141 3.39 12.31 11.37
C ILE A 141 3.74 11.13 12.29
N LEU A 142 3.34 9.94 11.88
CA LEU A 142 3.64 8.69 12.55
C LEU A 142 4.71 7.93 11.76
N TRP A 143 5.70 7.38 12.46
CA TRP A 143 6.82 6.64 11.87
C TRP A 143 6.77 5.17 12.27
N PRO A 144 5.97 4.33 11.58
CA PRO A 144 5.86 2.91 11.89
C PRO A 144 7.20 2.20 11.77
N GLY A 145 7.57 1.47 12.81
CA GLY A 145 8.86 0.76 12.88
C GLY A 145 10.02 1.55 13.48
N SER A 146 10.00 2.88 13.45
CA SER A 146 11.11 3.69 13.97
C SER A 146 11.12 3.83 15.49
N SER A 147 9.97 4.02 16.12
CA SER A 147 9.84 4.20 17.58
C SER A 147 10.08 2.93 18.38
N VAL A 148 9.95 1.79 17.75
CA VAL A 148 10.18 0.49 18.38
C VAL A 148 11.63 0.30 18.78
N PHE A 149 12.55 1.00 18.15
CA PHE A 149 13.98 0.72 18.24
C PHE A 149 14.80 1.78 18.95
N SER A 150 14.31 2.91 19.41
CA SER A 150 15.10 3.82 20.26
C SER A 150 14.72 5.31 20.23
N GLY A 151 13.66 5.70 19.51
CA GLY A 151 13.29 7.12 19.38
C GLY A 151 14.21 7.94 18.46
N ALA A 152 15.13 7.29 17.76
CA ALA A 152 15.95 7.92 16.73
C ALA A 152 15.40 7.57 15.33
N LEU A 153 15.35 8.54 14.44
CA LEU A 153 14.92 8.36 13.04
C LEU A 153 15.83 7.40 12.23
N ASN A 154 16.87 6.86 12.85
CA ASN A 154 17.87 5.97 12.23
C ASN A 154 17.50 4.48 12.27
N ASN A 155 16.27 4.12 12.57
CA ASN A 155 15.89 2.73 12.68
C ASN A 155 15.30 2.20 11.37
N LYS A 156 15.70 0.98 11.05
CA LYS A 156 15.22 0.28 9.86
C LYS A 156 13.75 -0.10 10.03
N GLN A 157 12.93 0.26 9.07
CA GLN A 157 11.59 -0.27 8.97
C GLN A 157 11.63 -1.77 8.62
N PRO A 158 10.56 -2.56 8.93
CA PRO A 158 10.52 -4.01 8.70
C PRO A 158 10.77 -4.42 7.25
N LEU A 159 10.21 -3.67 6.29
CA LEU A 159 10.35 -3.87 4.84
C LEU A 159 10.69 -2.52 4.20
N PHE A 160 11.18 -2.52 2.97
CA PHE A 160 11.69 -1.30 2.30
C PHE A 160 10.60 -0.23 2.05
N HIS A 161 9.32 -0.60 1.96
CA HIS A 161 8.18 0.33 1.93
C HIS A 161 7.14 -0.03 2.99
N ILE A 162 6.47 0.98 3.58
CA ILE A 162 5.45 0.75 4.61
C ILE A 162 4.18 0.14 4.02
N ASP A 163 3.86 0.35 2.76
CA ASP A 163 2.71 -0.24 2.07
C ASP A 163 2.82 -1.77 1.89
N LEU A 164 4.00 -2.33 2.09
CA LEU A 164 4.19 -3.78 2.11
C LEU A 164 3.72 -4.42 3.42
N TYR A 165 3.58 -3.65 4.50
CA TYR A 165 3.18 -4.22 5.78
C TYR A 165 2.08 -3.45 6.50
N LEU A 166 1.61 -2.32 5.93
CA LEU A 166 0.52 -1.51 6.46
C LEU A 166 -0.49 -1.15 5.37
N CYS A 167 -1.78 -1.14 5.73
CA CYS A 167 -2.84 -0.56 4.90
C CYS A 167 -3.89 0.10 5.80
N PRO A 168 -3.98 1.43 5.84
CA PRO A 168 -5.04 2.12 6.55
C PRO A 168 -6.40 1.82 5.95
N LEU A 169 -7.39 1.48 6.79
CA LEU A 169 -8.78 1.22 6.40
C LEU A 169 -9.71 2.38 6.78
N GLY A 170 -9.24 3.30 7.61
CA GLY A 170 -10.09 4.33 8.20
C GLY A 170 -10.98 3.82 9.34
N ARG A 171 -12.04 4.56 9.65
CA ARG A 171 -13.01 4.20 10.70
C ARG A 171 -14.06 3.26 10.14
N LEU A 172 -14.23 2.09 10.75
CA LEU A 172 -15.29 1.14 10.37
C LEU A 172 -16.56 1.42 11.20
N ALA A 173 -17.73 1.21 10.59
CA ALA A 173 -19.02 1.43 11.25
C ALA A 173 -19.22 0.57 12.52
N CYS A 174 -18.58 -0.59 12.61
CA CYS A 174 -18.64 -1.50 13.76
C CYS A 174 -17.87 -1.01 15.00
N ALA A 175 -16.89 -0.11 14.82
CA ALA A 175 -16.07 0.46 15.90
C ALA A 175 -15.48 1.81 15.44
N PRO A 176 -16.33 2.85 15.31
CA PRO A 176 -15.95 4.13 14.69
C PRO A 176 -14.98 4.97 15.54
N GLU A 177 -14.76 4.60 16.79
CA GLU A 177 -13.81 5.24 17.69
C GLU A 177 -12.33 4.90 17.36
N PHE A 178 -12.11 3.85 16.53
CA PHE A 178 -10.76 3.41 16.14
C PHE A 178 -10.46 3.71 14.67
N GLN A 179 -9.21 4.04 14.39
CA GLN A 179 -8.63 3.93 13.06
C GLN A 179 -8.23 2.47 12.82
N HIS A 180 -8.90 1.80 11.91
CA HIS A 180 -8.58 0.42 11.56
C HIS A 180 -7.39 0.38 10.58
N ILE A 181 -6.48 -0.56 10.79
CA ILE A 181 -5.30 -0.71 9.95
C ILE A 181 -4.95 -2.18 9.79
N LEU A 182 -4.69 -2.60 8.55
CA LEU A 182 -4.07 -3.89 8.29
C LEU A 182 -2.59 -3.82 8.63
N VAL A 183 -2.10 -4.83 9.33
CA VAL A 183 -0.67 -5.00 9.62
C VAL A 183 -0.27 -6.41 9.21
N ALA A 184 0.73 -6.52 8.36
CA ALA A 184 1.25 -7.80 7.92
C ALA A 184 1.74 -8.65 9.10
N GLU A 185 1.54 -9.96 9.00
CA GLU A 185 1.99 -10.95 9.96
C GLU A 185 2.73 -12.09 9.27
N LEU A 186 3.95 -12.33 9.69
CA LEU A 186 4.71 -13.49 9.24
C LEU A 186 4.65 -14.58 10.30
N THR A 187 4.21 -15.76 9.89
CA THR A 187 4.12 -16.97 10.73
C THR A 187 4.91 -18.11 10.09
N PRO A 188 5.22 -19.18 10.85
CA PRO A 188 5.83 -20.39 10.25
C PRO A 188 5.02 -20.98 9.10
N GLU A 189 3.69 -20.83 9.13
CA GLU A 189 2.79 -21.33 8.09
C GLU A 189 2.90 -20.53 6.78
N THR A 190 3.13 -19.22 6.87
CA THR A 190 3.26 -18.33 5.72
C THR A 190 4.69 -18.23 5.19
N CYS A 191 5.67 -18.80 5.90
CA CYS A 191 7.05 -18.91 5.47
C CYS A 191 7.23 -20.23 4.68
N LEU A 192 6.88 -20.21 3.39
CA LEU A 192 6.67 -21.41 2.57
C LEU A 192 7.95 -22.19 2.23
N GLN A 193 9.12 -21.59 2.43
CA GLN A 193 10.44 -22.21 2.25
C GLN A 193 11.13 -22.58 3.59
N GLY A 194 10.39 -22.49 4.68
CA GLY A 194 10.87 -22.81 6.01
C GLY A 194 11.23 -21.59 6.86
N TRP A 195 11.15 -21.80 8.16
CA TRP A 195 11.35 -20.74 9.16
C TRP A 195 12.83 -20.51 9.43
N SER A 196 13.35 -19.34 9.11
CA SER A 196 14.74 -18.94 9.35
C SER A 196 14.87 -17.95 10.50
N ALA A 197 16.11 -17.68 10.93
CA ALA A 197 16.40 -16.64 11.91
C ALA A 197 16.02 -15.24 11.39
N GLN A 198 16.21 -14.99 10.09
CA GLN A 198 15.80 -13.73 9.45
C GLN A 198 14.27 -13.60 9.41
N ALA A 199 13.54 -14.68 9.09
CA ALA A 199 12.09 -14.69 9.16
C ALA A 199 11.58 -14.40 10.58
N ALA A 200 12.23 -14.97 11.62
CA ALA A 200 11.90 -14.68 13.00
C ALA A 200 12.12 -13.21 13.38
N GLN A 201 13.22 -12.60 12.92
CA GLN A 201 13.49 -11.17 13.13
C GLN A 201 12.46 -10.29 12.42
N LEU A 202 12.09 -10.60 11.18
CA LEU A 202 11.05 -9.88 10.45
C LEU A 202 9.69 -10.00 11.16
N ALA A 203 9.31 -11.22 11.57
CA ALA A 203 8.07 -11.44 12.33
C ALA A 203 8.05 -10.64 13.64
N GLN A 204 9.17 -10.59 14.36
CA GLN A 204 9.29 -9.78 15.55
C GLN A 204 9.11 -8.28 15.26
N ALA A 205 9.72 -7.74 14.21
CA ALA A 205 9.60 -6.34 13.84
C ALA A 205 8.15 -5.97 13.47
N LEU A 206 7.46 -6.83 12.70
CA LEU A 206 6.05 -6.65 12.36
C LEU A 206 5.14 -6.70 13.61
N ASN A 207 5.41 -7.60 14.54
CA ASN A 207 4.68 -7.67 15.79
C ASN A 207 4.88 -6.42 16.66
N GLN A 208 6.10 -5.93 16.74
CA GLN A 208 6.42 -4.70 17.46
C GLN A 208 5.71 -3.49 16.85
N THR A 209 5.64 -3.40 15.51
CA THR A 209 4.89 -2.35 14.82
C THR A 209 3.40 -2.40 15.18
N ALA A 210 2.80 -3.59 15.21
CA ALA A 210 1.40 -3.76 15.61
C ALA A 210 1.15 -3.30 17.05
N VAL A 211 1.99 -3.74 18.01
CA VAL A 211 1.89 -3.33 19.42
C VAL A 211 2.07 -1.82 19.58
N TRP A 212 2.98 -1.22 18.82
CA TRP A 212 3.18 0.23 18.86
C TRP A 212 1.93 0.97 18.35
N LEU A 213 1.31 0.55 17.26
CA LEU A 213 0.05 1.14 16.77
C LEU A 213 -1.06 1.02 17.83
N GLU A 214 -1.21 -0.14 18.47
CA GLU A 214 -2.20 -0.36 19.52
C GLU A 214 -1.95 0.46 20.80
N SER A 215 -0.74 0.98 20.99
CA SER A 215 -0.41 1.90 22.10
C SER A 215 -0.93 3.33 21.91
N ALA A 216 -1.69 3.59 20.85
CA ALA A 216 -2.26 4.89 20.49
C ALA A 216 -1.20 6.00 20.34
N PRO A 217 -0.23 5.86 19.41
CA PRO A 217 0.79 6.88 19.18
C PRO A 217 0.14 8.22 18.84
N GLU A 218 0.67 9.30 19.39
CA GLU A 218 0.14 10.68 19.24
C GLU A 218 -1.36 10.81 19.60
N GLY A 219 -1.89 9.90 20.45
CA GLY A 219 -3.28 9.88 20.86
C GLY A 219 -4.25 9.29 19.82
N ILE A 220 -3.77 8.75 18.72
CA ILE A 220 -4.60 8.11 17.71
C ILE A 220 -4.84 6.65 18.09
N ALA A 221 -6.09 6.31 18.39
CA ALA A 221 -6.48 4.94 18.73
C ALA A 221 -6.57 4.07 17.48
N PHE A 222 -5.69 3.09 17.36
CA PHE A 222 -5.74 2.11 16.27
C PHE A 222 -6.36 0.80 16.71
N LYS A 223 -7.07 0.16 15.78
CA LYS A 223 -7.45 -1.24 15.85
C LYS A 223 -6.72 -2.02 14.76
N VAL A 224 -5.76 -2.81 15.17
CA VAL A 224 -4.91 -3.58 14.27
C VAL A 224 -5.64 -4.85 13.83
N ILE A 225 -5.64 -5.13 12.53
CA ILE A 225 -6.11 -6.37 11.92
C ILE A 225 -4.90 -7.04 11.27
N ARG A 226 -4.56 -8.25 11.75
CA ARG A 226 -3.39 -9.00 11.25
C ARG A 226 -3.75 -9.72 9.95
N VAL A 227 -2.91 -9.56 8.93
CA VAL A 227 -3.06 -10.21 7.62
C VAL A 227 -1.76 -10.88 7.19
N PRO A 228 -1.81 -11.98 6.41
CA PRO A 228 -0.62 -12.75 6.08
C PRO A 228 0.42 -11.98 5.29
N LEU A 229 1.68 -12.21 5.65
CA LEU A 229 2.85 -11.98 4.82
C LEU A 229 3.38 -13.34 4.37
N PHE A 230 3.46 -13.57 3.08
CA PHE A 230 4.04 -14.78 2.49
C PHE A 230 5.52 -14.57 2.21
N VAL A 231 6.33 -15.57 2.51
CA VAL A 231 7.74 -15.64 2.11
C VAL A 231 7.92 -16.86 1.23
N PHE A 232 8.30 -16.64 -0.02
CA PHE A 232 8.40 -17.66 -1.06
C PHE A 232 9.84 -18.15 -1.29
N ASP A 233 10.85 -17.48 -0.72
CA ASP A 233 12.25 -17.86 -0.81
C ASP A 233 12.94 -17.82 0.56
N SER A 234 14.14 -18.40 0.66
CA SER A 234 14.92 -18.45 1.91
C SER A 234 15.65 -17.14 2.24
N GLU A 235 15.76 -16.22 1.27
CA GLU A 235 16.51 -14.97 1.39
C GLU A 235 15.62 -13.77 1.69
N LEU A 236 14.31 -13.97 1.83
CA LEU A 236 13.29 -12.93 2.04
C LEU A 236 13.25 -11.89 0.92
N ARG A 237 13.56 -12.29 -0.32
CA ARG A 237 13.51 -11.41 -1.50
C ARG A 237 12.20 -11.56 -2.25
N HIS A 238 11.59 -12.74 -2.19
CA HIS A 238 10.29 -13.02 -2.81
C HIS A 238 9.22 -13.01 -1.71
N ILE A 239 8.58 -11.85 -1.54
CA ILE A 239 7.63 -11.58 -0.47
C ILE A 239 6.29 -11.16 -1.07
N GLY A 240 5.20 -11.80 -0.60
CA GLY A 240 3.84 -11.41 -0.93
C GLY A 240 3.08 -10.94 0.31
N SER A 241 2.51 -9.75 0.31
CA SER A 241 1.81 -9.21 1.46
C SER A 241 0.34 -8.93 1.19
N CYS A 242 -0.54 -9.49 2.01
CA CYS A 242 -1.96 -9.10 2.02
C CYS A 242 -2.19 -7.69 2.58
N ALA A 243 -1.21 -7.07 3.24
CA ALA A 243 -1.28 -5.66 3.62
C ALA A 243 -0.95 -4.72 2.47
N ASN A 244 -0.32 -5.20 1.37
CA ASN A 244 -0.16 -4.41 0.14
C ASN A 244 -1.49 -4.36 -0.63
N ALA A 245 -2.49 -3.81 0.01
CA ALA A 245 -3.90 -3.83 -0.36
C ALA A 245 -4.40 -2.42 -0.72
N VAL A 246 -5.51 -2.36 -1.42
CA VAL A 246 -6.26 -1.12 -1.62
C VAL A 246 -7.55 -1.19 -0.81
N ALA A 247 -7.81 -0.18 -0.01
CA ALA A 247 -9.04 -0.07 0.76
C ALA A 247 -9.92 1.06 0.25
N GLU A 248 -11.22 0.79 0.16
CA GLU A 248 -12.26 1.77 -0.07
C GLU A 248 -13.15 1.82 1.17
N ASN A 249 -13.23 2.97 1.81
CA ASN A 249 -14.10 3.17 2.96
C ASN A 249 -15.02 4.35 2.68
N ILE A 250 -16.32 4.09 2.61
CA ILE A 250 -17.35 5.10 2.38
C ILE A 250 -18.30 5.06 3.57
N ASN A 251 -18.28 6.11 4.40
CA ASN A 251 -19.14 6.23 5.59
C ASN A 251 -19.06 5.03 6.54
N GLY A 252 -17.86 4.46 6.72
CA GLY A 252 -17.62 3.29 7.57
C GLY A 252 -17.92 1.94 6.91
N CYS A 253 -18.41 1.95 5.66
CA CYS A 253 -18.56 0.76 4.83
C CYS A 253 -17.25 0.51 4.08
N CYS A 254 -16.49 -0.49 4.51
CA CYS A 254 -15.17 -0.78 3.97
C CYS A 254 -15.17 -1.99 3.03
N ARG A 255 -14.54 -1.80 1.89
CA ARG A 255 -14.14 -2.85 0.94
C ARG A 255 -12.63 -2.94 0.91
N VAL A 256 -12.10 -4.15 0.83
CA VAL A 256 -10.65 -4.35 0.73
C VAL A 256 -10.35 -5.20 -0.49
N PHE A 257 -9.46 -4.68 -1.32
CA PHE A 257 -8.92 -5.37 -2.49
C PHE A 257 -7.54 -5.91 -2.12
N LEU A 258 -7.41 -7.22 -2.13
CA LEU A 258 -6.19 -7.94 -1.76
C LEU A 258 -5.52 -8.53 -3.02
N PRO A 259 -4.20 -8.58 -3.08
CA PRO A 259 -3.52 -9.30 -4.15
C PRO A 259 -3.76 -10.81 -4.03
N ASP A 260 -4.08 -11.49 -5.14
CA ASP A 260 -4.11 -12.95 -5.21
C ASP A 260 -2.71 -13.47 -5.53
N TYR A 261 -2.08 -14.11 -4.56
CA TYR A 261 -0.76 -14.73 -4.71
C TYR A 261 -0.83 -16.19 -5.21
N THR A 262 -1.98 -16.63 -5.66
CA THR A 262 -2.11 -17.97 -6.24
C THR A 262 -1.26 -18.07 -7.50
N PRO A 263 -0.30 -19.02 -7.58
CA PRO A 263 0.52 -19.19 -8.77
C PRO A 263 -0.33 -19.50 -10.01
N PRO A 264 0.05 -19.03 -11.22
CA PRO A 264 -0.70 -19.28 -12.45
C PRO A 264 -0.68 -20.76 -12.85
N ASN A 265 -1.58 -21.19 -13.74
CA ASN A 265 -1.58 -22.53 -14.35
C ASN A 265 -0.90 -22.49 -15.74
N PRO A 266 -0.24 -23.58 -16.21
CA PRO A 266 -0.04 -24.87 -15.53
C PRO A 266 1.18 -24.84 -14.61
N LEU A 267 1.09 -25.56 -13.49
CA LEU A 267 2.15 -25.68 -12.50
C LEU A 267 2.76 -27.09 -12.49
N PRO A 268 4.07 -27.24 -12.25
CA PRO A 268 4.68 -28.51 -11.86
C PRO A 268 3.98 -29.10 -10.61
N ALA A 269 3.99 -30.42 -10.47
CA ALA A 269 3.27 -31.13 -9.39
C ALA A 269 3.65 -30.64 -7.97
N VAL A 270 4.89 -30.16 -7.77
CA VAL A 270 5.39 -29.62 -6.49
C VAL A 270 4.64 -28.33 -6.12
N GLU A 271 4.25 -27.50 -7.09
CA GLU A 271 3.60 -26.22 -6.86
C GLU A 271 2.09 -26.35 -6.59
N HIS A 272 1.51 -27.53 -6.84
CA HIS A 272 0.10 -27.78 -6.53
C HIS A 272 -0.19 -27.69 -5.02
N ASN A 273 0.72 -28.16 -4.19
CA ASN A 273 0.61 -28.04 -2.73
C ASN A 273 0.75 -26.60 -2.27
N LEU A 274 1.66 -25.83 -2.88
CA LEU A 274 1.84 -24.41 -2.64
C LEU A 274 0.56 -23.62 -2.94
N LYS A 275 -0.02 -23.86 -4.10
CA LYS A 275 -1.30 -23.26 -4.51
C LYS A 275 -2.42 -23.53 -3.51
N LYS A 276 -2.54 -24.77 -3.04
CA LYS A 276 -3.54 -25.16 -2.05
C LYS A 276 -3.32 -24.47 -0.70
N ALA A 277 -2.06 -24.38 -0.25
CA ALA A 277 -1.69 -23.69 0.99
C ALA A 277 -2.05 -22.21 0.93
N ILE A 278 -1.64 -21.50 -0.13
CA ILE A 278 -1.94 -20.08 -0.34
C ILE A 278 -3.45 -19.84 -0.33
N ARG A 279 -4.22 -20.58 -1.11
CA ARG A 279 -5.68 -20.45 -1.14
C ARG A 279 -6.32 -20.65 0.23
N SER A 280 -5.87 -21.66 0.99
CA SER A 280 -6.38 -21.90 2.33
C SER A 280 -6.10 -20.73 3.28
N ILE A 281 -4.93 -20.11 3.18
CA ILE A 281 -4.57 -18.95 3.98
C ILE A 281 -5.40 -17.74 3.56
N GLN A 282 -5.56 -17.49 2.25
CA GLN A 282 -6.38 -16.41 1.73
C GLN A 282 -7.85 -16.52 2.16
N GLN A 283 -8.44 -17.72 2.13
CA GLN A 283 -9.81 -17.94 2.62
C GLN A 283 -9.95 -17.62 4.12
N ARG A 284 -8.96 -18.01 4.94
CA ARG A 284 -8.96 -17.64 6.37
C ARG A 284 -8.80 -16.13 6.56
N THR A 285 -7.99 -15.48 5.74
CA THR A 285 -7.82 -14.03 5.75
C THR A 285 -9.14 -13.31 5.46
N GLU A 286 -9.87 -13.76 4.46
CA GLU A 286 -11.21 -13.24 4.14
C GLU A 286 -12.15 -13.33 5.36
N ILE A 287 -12.20 -14.48 6.02
CA ILE A 287 -13.03 -14.67 7.23
C ILE A 287 -12.60 -13.72 8.35
N VAL A 288 -11.30 -13.53 8.58
CA VAL A 288 -10.79 -12.60 9.60
C VAL A 288 -11.22 -11.16 9.29
N LEU A 289 -11.11 -10.74 8.04
CA LEU A 289 -11.47 -9.39 7.60
C LEU A 289 -12.98 -9.14 7.70
N LEU A 290 -13.81 -10.09 7.27
CA LEU A 290 -15.27 -10.00 7.42
C LEU A 290 -15.69 -9.93 8.89
N ASN A 291 -15.06 -10.74 9.77
CA ASN A 291 -15.31 -10.70 11.20
C ASN A 291 -14.84 -9.40 11.87
N ALA A 292 -13.87 -8.72 11.29
CA ALA A 292 -13.43 -7.40 11.75
C ALA A 292 -14.36 -6.26 11.32
N GLY A 293 -15.42 -6.54 10.56
CA GLY A 293 -16.42 -5.57 10.13
C GLY A 293 -16.20 -4.99 8.73
N ILE A 294 -15.28 -5.57 7.95
CA ILE A 294 -15.12 -5.25 6.53
C ILE A 294 -16.29 -5.90 5.78
N GLN A 295 -16.98 -5.14 4.92
CA GLN A 295 -18.19 -5.61 4.24
C GLN A 295 -17.90 -6.49 3.04
N GLU A 296 -16.79 -6.21 2.36
CA GLU A 296 -16.42 -6.95 1.14
C GLU A 296 -14.92 -7.12 1.05
N VAL A 297 -14.49 -8.34 0.74
CA VAL A 297 -13.08 -8.69 0.52
C VAL A 297 -12.96 -9.29 -0.88
N LEU A 298 -12.13 -8.69 -1.70
CA LEU A 298 -11.94 -9.09 -3.09
C LEU A 298 -10.46 -9.45 -3.32
N PHE A 299 -10.20 -10.66 -3.78
CA PHE A 299 -8.87 -11.05 -4.24
C PHE A 299 -8.73 -10.72 -5.73
N ILE A 300 -7.78 -9.87 -6.03
CA ILE A 300 -7.51 -9.41 -7.39
C ILE A 300 -6.44 -10.29 -8.01
N ASP A 301 -6.80 -10.95 -9.10
CA ASP A 301 -5.84 -11.71 -9.93
C ASP A 301 -5.06 -10.73 -10.81
N GLY A 302 -3.76 -10.71 -10.67
CA GLY A 302 -2.84 -9.83 -11.40
C GLY A 302 -1.46 -10.46 -11.54
N ASN A 303 -1.37 -11.81 -11.41
CA ASN A 303 -0.09 -12.51 -11.39
C ASN A 303 0.87 -12.01 -10.29
N TYR A 304 0.30 -11.62 -9.14
CA TYR A 304 1.07 -11.04 -8.04
C TYR A 304 2.09 -12.02 -7.44
N PHE A 305 1.92 -13.33 -7.63
CA PHE A 305 2.95 -14.30 -7.30
C PHE A 305 4.27 -13.99 -8.01
N THR A 306 4.24 -13.75 -9.32
CA THR A 306 5.46 -13.39 -10.08
C THR A 306 5.91 -11.96 -9.80
N LEU A 307 4.98 -11.02 -9.61
CA LEU A 307 5.30 -9.63 -9.32
C LEU A 307 5.96 -9.46 -7.95
N SER A 308 5.62 -10.29 -6.98
CA SER A 308 6.22 -10.27 -5.65
C SER A 308 7.71 -10.63 -5.63
N GLU A 309 8.24 -11.30 -6.68
CA GLU A 309 9.69 -11.44 -6.89
C GLU A 309 10.41 -10.10 -7.07
N ARG A 310 9.67 -9.04 -7.41
CA ARG A 310 10.15 -7.67 -7.55
C ARG A 310 9.74 -6.78 -6.38
N GLU A 311 9.42 -7.40 -5.25
CA GLU A 311 9.11 -6.74 -3.98
C GLU A 311 7.91 -5.80 -4.04
N GLY A 312 6.86 -6.15 -4.79
CA GLY A 312 5.63 -5.35 -4.86
C GLY A 312 4.39 -6.14 -5.25
N ALA A 313 3.22 -5.54 -5.03
CA ALA A 313 1.94 -6.14 -5.36
C ALA A 313 0.88 -5.08 -5.73
N LEU A 314 -0.39 -5.30 -5.38
CA LEU A 314 -1.54 -4.52 -5.82
C LEU A 314 -1.40 -3.01 -5.51
N HIS A 315 -1.05 -2.64 -4.28
CA HIS A 315 -0.94 -1.23 -3.89
C HIS A 315 0.20 -0.52 -4.63
N CYS A 316 1.35 -1.17 -4.81
CA CYS A 316 2.49 -0.62 -5.52
C CYS A 316 2.20 -0.38 -7.01
N HIS A 317 1.32 -1.19 -7.63
CA HIS A 317 0.89 -1.08 -9.03
C HIS A 317 -0.38 -0.27 -9.22
N SER A 318 -0.97 0.24 -8.15
CA SER A 318 -2.21 0.99 -8.21
C SER A 318 -2.09 2.34 -7.51
N LYS A 319 -2.92 3.29 -7.90
CA LYS A 319 -3.04 4.57 -7.21
C LYS A 319 -4.49 5.00 -7.10
N VAL A 320 -4.94 5.19 -5.88
CA VAL A 320 -6.21 5.87 -5.61
C VAL A 320 -5.97 7.36 -5.80
N ILE A 321 -6.58 7.96 -6.82
CA ILE A 321 -6.32 9.34 -7.21
C ILE A 321 -7.40 10.28 -6.70
N ALA A 322 -8.65 9.84 -6.65
CA ALA A 322 -9.74 10.59 -6.06
C ALA A 322 -10.81 9.64 -5.51
N ARG A 323 -11.55 10.11 -4.53
CA ARG A 323 -12.74 9.43 -4.02
C ARG A 323 -13.94 10.34 -4.27
N SER A 324 -15.04 9.80 -4.79
CA SER A 324 -16.30 10.55 -4.81
C SER A 324 -16.88 10.56 -3.40
N ALA A 325 -17.35 11.72 -2.97
CA ALA A 325 -18.11 11.88 -1.73
C ALA A 325 -19.43 11.12 -1.80
#